data_4948fd7c5036ffa77d8603dade814f6b
#
_entry.id   4948fd7c5036ffa77d8603dade814f6b
#
_cell.length_a   1.000
_cell.length_b   1.000
_cell.length_c   1.000
_cell.angle_alpha   90.00
_cell.angle_beta   90.00
_cell.angle_gamma   90.00
#
_symmetry.space_group_name_H-M   'P 1'
#
loop_
_entity.id
_entity.type
_entity.pdbx_description
1 polymer ?
#
loop_
_entity_poly.entity_id
_entity_poly.type
_entity_poly.pdbx_seq_one_letter_code
_entity_poly.pdbx_strand_id
1 'polypeptide(L)'
;YYEDAGLDVEIVQPPENGAATMCASGQAQFAIEAQDTMAAAIDSDNPLGITAVAGLIQHNTSGIISRKGNGIDSPKGLEGKTYSTWESPIEQATLKTVMKDEGADFSKVKLIPNNITDEPAALKAKQTDAIWVFYGWGGINATVEGVDCDYWNFKDIDPVFDYYTPVMIANNDFLKDSPDEAKAFLAATEKGYQYAIDNPKKAADILIEGDDTGSLKGSEDLVYKSQEWLSKQYVADADNWGVIDETR
;
A
#
# COMPACT_ATOMS: atom_id res chain seq x y z
N TYR A 1 20.82 -10.67 -5.42
CA TYR A 1 21.03 -10.44 -3.98
C TYR A 1 20.65 -11.65 -3.14
N TYR A 2 19.52 -12.30 -3.38
CA TYR A 2 19.12 -13.51 -2.64
C TYR A 2 20.07 -14.67 -2.93
N GLU A 3 20.35 -14.95 -4.20
CA GLU A 3 21.32 -15.97 -4.62
C GLU A 3 22.72 -15.71 -4.05
N ASP A 4 23.17 -14.43 -4.05
CA ASP A 4 24.46 -14.02 -3.43
C ASP A 4 24.48 -14.27 -1.92
N ALA A 5 23.33 -14.27 -1.28
CA ALA A 5 23.14 -14.60 0.14
C ALA A 5 22.97 -16.12 0.39
N GLY A 6 23.00 -16.93 -0.67
CA GLY A 6 22.79 -18.38 -0.60
C GLY A 6 21.32 -18.79 -0.41
N LEU A 7 20.39 -17.90 -0.77
CA LEU A 7 18.96 -18.13 -0.64
C LEU A 7 18.33 -18.40 -2.01
N ASP A 8 17.47 -19.43 -2.07
CA ASP A 8 16.56 -19.69 -3.17
C ASP A 8 15.17 -19.13 -2.79
N VAL A 9 14.77 -18.03 -3.44
CA VAL A 9 13.55 -17.29 -3.09
C VAL A 9 12.53 -17.39 -4.23
N GLU A 10 11.39 -17.96 -3.91
CA GLU A 10 10.22 -17.98 -4.77
C GLU A 10 9.23 -16.90 -4.35
N ILE A 11 8.80 -16.04 -5.30
CA ILE A 11 7.77 -15.02 -5.08
C ILE A 11 6.45 -15.57 -5.62
N VAL A 12 5.46 -15.68 -4.74
CA VAL A 12 4.15 -16.23 -5.06
C VAL A 12 3.03 -15.23 -4.76
N GLN A 13 1.93 -15.34 -5.52
CA GLN A 13 0.73 -14.57 -5.23
C GLN A 13 -0.03 -15.20 -4.05
N PRO A 14 -0.56 -14.39 -3.11
CA PRO A 14 -1.35 -14.93 -2.02
C PRO A 14 -2.69 -15.48 -2.53
N PRO A 15 -3.24 -16.49 -1.83
CA PRO A 15 -4.58 -17.00 -2.08
C PRO A 15 -5.66 -16.01 -1.60
N GLU A 16 -6.94 -16.32 -1.88
CA GLU A 16 -8.08 -15.46 -1.49
C GLU A 16 -8.16 -15.17 0.04
N ASN A 17 -7.67 -16.09 0.88
CA ASN A 17 -7.62 -15.89 2.33
C ASN A 17 -6.48 -14.98 2.82
N GLY A 18 -5.69 -14.43 1.89
CA GLY A 18 -4.74 -13.37 2.14
C GLY A 18 -3.32 -13.81 2.51
N ALA A 19 -2.40 -12.87 2.38
CA ALA A 19 -0.97 -13.05 2.61
C ALA A 19 -0.65 -13.35 4.09
N ALA A 20 -1.32 -12.69 5.03
CA ALA A 20 -1.13 -12.91 6.47
C ALA A 20 -1.45 -14.35 6.87
N THR A 21 -2.56 -14.92 6.37
CA THR A 21 -2.94 -16.32 6.65
C THR A 21 -1.95 -17.31 6.03
N MET A 22 -1.49 -17.05 4.82
CA MET A 22 -0.49 -17.87 4.15
C MET A 22 0.85 -17.86 4.92
N CYS A 23 1.28 -16.70 5.40
CA CYS A 23 2.47 -16.55 6.23
C CYS A 23 2.30 -17.25 7.58
N ALA A 24 1.20 -17.03 8.28
CA ALA A 24 0.93 -17.64 9.58
C ALA A 24 0.88 -19.19 9.53
N SER A 25 0.40 -19.76 8.42
CA SER A 25 0.36 -21.22 8.22
C SER A 25 1.72 -21.84 7.84
N GLY A 26 2.76 -21.04 7.63
CA GLY A 26 4.09 -21.49 7.21
C GLY A 26 4.19 -21.87 5.72
N GLN A 27 3.15 -21.57 4.92
CA GLN A 27 3.20 -21.75 3.46
C GLN A 27 4.09 -20.70 2.78
N ALA A 28 4.28 -19.56 3.43
CA ALA A 28 5.28 -18.56 3.10
C ALA A 28 6.06 -18.17 4.37
N GLN A 29 7.35 -17.93 4.26
CA GLN A 29 8.19 -17.49 5.37
C GLN A 29 8.00 -16.00 5.64
N PHE A 30 7.84 -15.22 4.58
CA PHE A 30 7.58 -13.79 4.61
C PHE A 30 6.37 -13.46 3.74
N ALA A 31 5.72 -12.33 4.04
CA ALA A 31 4.70 -11.78 3.18
C ALA A 31 4.67 -10.25 3.27
N ILE A 32 4.03 -9.61 2.31
CA ILE A 32 3.72 -8.17 2.34
C ILE A 32 2.26 -8.02 2.74
N GLU A 33 2.01 -7.19 3.74
CA GLU A 33 0.67 -7.00 4.29
C GLU A 33 0.45 -5.53 4.68
N ALA A 34 -0.81 -5.10 4.71
CA ALA A 34 -1.17 -3.80 5.27
C ALA A 34 -1.08 -3.86 6.81
N GLN A 35 -0.53 -2.82 7.44
CA GLN A 35 -0.36 -2.81 8.90
C GLN A 35 -1.70 -2.91 9.65
N ASP A 36 -2.74 -2.28 9.17
CA ASP A 36 -4.08 -2.31 9.75
C ASP A 36 -4.70 -3.72 9.70
N THR A 37 -4.53 -4.43 8.58
CA THR A 37 -4.93 -5.84 8.42
C THR A 37 -4.14 -6.73 9.38
N MET A 38 -2.83 -6.54 9.46
CA MET A 38 -1.96 -7.26 10.39
C MET A 38 -2.38 -7.00 11.83
N ALA A 39 -2.62 -5.75 12.22
CA ALA A 39 -3.05 -5.38 13.57
C ALA A 39 -4.34 -6.09 13.96
N ALA A 40 -5.34 -6.10 13.08
CA ALA A 40 -6.60 -6.82 13.29
C ALA A 40 -6.40 -8.35 13.43
N ALA A 41 -5.44 -8.92 12.68
CA ALA A 41 -5.14 -10.35 12.74
C ALA A 41 -4.43 -10.77 14.03
N ILE A 42 -3.65 -9.86 14.63
CA ILE A 42 -2.95 -10.09 15.90
C ILE A 42 -3.87 -9.80 17.11
N ASP A 43 -4.65 -8.72 17.04
CA ASP A 43 -5.61 -8.33 18.11
C ASP A 43 -6.94 -9.08 17.97
N SER A 44 -6.87 -10.38 17.93
CA SER A 44 -8.02 -11.28 17.79
C SER A 44 -8.03 -12.32 18.91
N ASP A 45 -9.18 -12.97 19.11
CA ASP A 45 -9.31 -14.10 20.08
C ASP A 45 -8.38 -15.27 19.72
N ASN A 46 -7.93 -15.34 18.48
CA ASN A 46 -7.01 -16.36 17.98
C ASN A 46 -5.93 -15.70 17.11
N PRO A 47 -4.94 -15.04 17.72
CA PRO A 47 -3.95 -14.25 17.01
C PRO A 47 -3.10 -15.09 16.06
N LEU A 48 -2.84 -14.55 14.88
CA LEU A 48 -1.94 -15.18 13.92
C LEU A 48 -0.48 -15.12 14.41
N GLY A 49 0.25 -16.21 14.18
CA GLY A 49 1.67 -16.35 14.54
C GLY A 49 2.60 -15.61 13.57
N ILE A 50 2.45 -14.29 13.45
CA ILE A 50 3.22 -13.43 12.55
C ILE A 50 3.80 -12.22 13.30
N THR A 51 4.89 -11.68 12.76
CA THR A 51 5.54 -10.47 13.28
C THR A 51 5.92 -9.55 12.13
N ALA A 52 5.67 -8.24 12.26
CA ALA A 52 6.21 -7.24 11.33
C ALA A 52 7.72 -7.14 11.52
N VAL A 53 8.46 -7.26 10.41
CA VAL A 53 9.94 -7.30 10.42
C VAL A 53 10.57 -6.16 9.63
N ALA A 54 9.80 -5.47 8.79
CA ALA A 54 10.25 -4.26 8.11
C ALA A 54 9.06 -3.38 7.69
N GLY A 55 9.19 -2.05 7.85
CA GLY A 55 8.32 -1.07 7.20
C GLY A 55 8.81 -0.83 5.76
N LEU A 56 8.01 -1.18 4.76
CA LEU A 56 8.43 -1.03 3.36
C LEU A 56 8.34 0.43 2.92
N ILE A 57 7.30 1.11 3.37
CA ILE A 57 7.06 2.54 3.15
C ILE A 57 6.77 3.16 4.51
N GLN A 58 7.50 4.22 4.83
CA GLN A 58 7.54 4.79 6.18
C GLN A 58 6.25 5.49 6.60
N HIS A 59 5.52 6.09 5.66
CA HIS A 59 4.29 6.81 5.94
C HIS A 59 3.12 6.27 5.14
N ASN A 60 1.91 6.44 5.64
CA ASN A 60 0.72 6.11 4.88
C ASN A 60 0.59 7.04 3.68
N THR A 61 0.62 6.46 2.48
CA THR A 61 0.50 7.16 1.21
C THR A 61 -0.90 7.05 0.61
N SER A 62 -1.85 6.51 1.37
CA SER A 62 -3.23 6.37 0.90
C SER A 62 -4.08 7.60 1.21
N GLY A 63 -5.08 7.79 0.39
CA GLY A 63 -6.00 8.90 0.49
C GLY A 63 -7.11 8.81 -0.54
N ILE A 64 -7.90 9.86 -0.64
CA ILE A 64 -9.01 9.95 -1.58
C ILE A 64 -8.62 10.83 -2.76
N ILE A 65 -8.86 10.30 -3.96
CA ILE A 65 -8.75 11.03 -5.21
C ILE A 65 -10.14 11.33 -5.78
N SER A 66 -10.32 12.51 -6.33
CA SER A 66 -11.54 12.95 -7.01
C SER A 66 -11.21 13.85 -8.19
N ARG A 67 -12.18 14.07 -9.09
CA ARG A 67 -11.97 15.07 -10.16
C ARG A 67 -11.78 16.45 -9.56
N LYS A 68 -10.83 17.20 -10.09
CA LYS A 68 -10.59 18.59 -9.68
C LYS A 68 -11.85 19.45 -9.78
N GLY A 69 -12.07 20.21 -8.72
CA GLY A 69 -13.24 21.09 -8.65
C GLY A 69 -14.57 20.40 -8.40
N ASN A 70 -14.58 19.09 -8.08
CA ASN A 70 -15.79 18.36 -7.70
C ASN A 70 -16.23 18.62 -6.25
N GLY A 71 -15.46 19.45 -5.52
CA GLY A 71 -15.75 19.82 -4.12
C GLY A 71 -15.41 18.72 -3.11
N ILE A 72 -14.49 17.82 -3.46
CA ILE A 72 -13.99 16.74 -2.59
C ILE A 72 -12.49 16.99 -2.34
N ASP A 73 -12.18 18.15 -1.80
CA ASP A 73 -10.84 18.58 -1.39
C ASP A 73 -10.55 18.27 0.09
N SER A 74 -11.53 17.73 0.80
CA SER A 74 -11.44 17.24 2.16
C SER A 74 -12.49 16.15 2.42
N PRO A 75 -12.42 15.42 3.57
CA PRO A 75 -13.41 14.41 3.96
C PRO A 75 -14.87 14.91 3.91
N LYS A 76 -15.13 16.14 4.33
CA LYS A 76 -16.45 16.74 4.30
C LYS A 76 -17.05 16.82 2.89
N GLY A 77 -16.22 16.98 1.89
CA GLY A 77 -16.63 17.02 0.48
C GLY A 77 -17.31 15.75 -0.02
N LEU A 78 -17.17 14.62 0.70
CA LEU A 78 -17.81 13.34 0.36
C LEU A 78 -19.32 13.33 0.62
N GLU A 79 -19.88 14.23 1.45
CA GLU A 79 -21.33 14.27 1.69
C GLU A 79 -22.12 14.42 0.39
N GLY A 80 -23.04 13.49 0.15
CA GLY A 80 -23.91 13.46 -1.03
C GLY A 80 -23.25 12.95 -2.31
N LYS A 81 -21.95 12.64 -2.26
CA LYS A 81 -21.17 12.13 -3.40
C LYS A 81 -21.19 10.60 -3.49
N THR A 82 -20.86 10.09 -4.67
CA THR A 82 -20.62 8.66 -4.89
C THR A 82 -19.16 8.31 -4.57
N TYR A 83 -18.99 7.27 -3.76
CA TYR A 83 -17.71 6.72 -3.40
C TYR A 83 -17.63 5.24 -3.78
N SER A 84 -16.57 4.85 -4.50
CA SER A 84 -16.32 3.46 -4.89
C SER A 84 -15.65 2.72 -3.73
N THR A 85 -16.37 1.81 -3.07
CA THR A 85 -15.96 1.11 -1.85
C THR A 85 -15.55 -0.33 -2.13
N TRP A 86 -14.51 -0.80 -1.45
CA TRP A 86 -14.13 -2.23 -1.38
C TRP A 86 -15.02 -3.02 -0.40
N GLU A 87 -15.95 -2.35 0.27
CA GLU A 87 -16.83 -2.93 1.29
C GLU A 87 -16.05 -3.48 2.52
N SER A 88 -14.80 -3.04 2.69
CA SER A 88 -13.97 -3.40 3.83
C SER A 88 -14.43 -2.66 5.10
N PRO A 89 -14.55 -3.36 6.25
CA PRO A 89 -14.85 -2.71 7.52
C PRO A 89 -13.83 -1.65 7.92
N ILE A 90 -12.55 -1.88 7.66
CA ILE A 90 -11.45 -0.95 7.97
C ILE A 90 -11.58 0.32 7.12
N GLU A 91 -11.77 0.17 5.80
CA GLU A 91 -12.01 1.28 4.89
C GLU A 91 -13.14 2.18 5.37
N GLN A 92 -14.29 1.56 5.69
CA GLN A 92 -15.47 2.31 6.13
C GLN A 92 -15.27 2.96 7.50
N ALA A 93 -14.54 2.31 8.42
CA ALA A 93 -14.20 2.88 9.72
C ALA A 93 -13.29 4.10 9.57
N THR A 94 -12.29 4.03 8.69
CA THR A 94 -11.39 5.14 8.37
C THR A 94 -12.17 6.33 7.81
N LEU A 95 -13.01 6.12 6.80
CA LEU A 95 -13.83 7.18 6.21
C LEU A 95 -14.80 7.80 7.23
N LYS A 96 -15.44 6.98 8.06
CA LYS A 96 -16.31 7.48 9.15
C LYS A 96 -15.55 8.37 10.12
N THR A 97 -14.33 7.98 10.48
CA THR A 97 -13.50 8.72 11.43
C THR A 97 -13.10 10.06 10.85
N VAL A 98 -12.44 10.10 9.68
CA VAL A 98 -11.98 11.36 9.08
C VAL A 98 -13.12 12.32 8.74
N MET A 99 -14.28 11.80 8.33
CA MET A 99 -15.46 12.64 8.09
C MET A 99 -16.03 13.22 9.39
N LYS A 100 -16.08 12.40 10.47
CA LYS A 100 -16.51 12.85 11.79
C LYS A 100 -15.60 13.95 12.34
N ASP A 101 -14.29 13.85 12.17
CA ASP A 101 -13.32 14.82 12.62
C ASP A 101 -13.52 16.20 11.98
N GLU A 102 -14.02 16.22 10.74
CA GLU A 102 -14.43 17.44 10.05
C GLU A 102 -15.93 17.83 10.26
N GLY A 103 -16.63 17.13 11.16
CA GLY A 103 -18.03 17.39 11.45
C GLY A 103 -18.97 17.00 10.31
N ALA A 104 -18.57 16.04 9.48
CA ALA A 104 -19.35 15.52 8.36
C ALA A 104 -20.03 14.18 8.70
N ASP A 105 -21.05 13.83 7.94
CA ASP A 105 -21.91 12.67 8.14
C ASP A 105 -21.69 11.62 7.04
N PHE A 106 -20.98 10.53 7.37
CA PHE A 106 -20.71 9.42 6.46
C PHE A 106 -22.00 8.78 5.89
N SER A 107 -23.12 8.81 6.62
CA SER A 107 -24.38 8.23 6.14
C SER A 107 -24.93 8.89 4.88
N LYS A 108 -24.42 10.08 4.55
CA LYS A 108 -24.78 10.81 3.33
C LYS A 108 -23.94 10.41 2.12
N VAL A 109 -22.86 9.63 2.29
CA VAL A 109 -22.04 9.13 1.19
C VAL A 109 -22.79 8.01 0.48
N LYS A 110 -22.80 8.06 -0.85
CA LYS A 110 -23.42 7.03 -1.68
C LYS A 110 -22.35 5.98 -2.02
N LEU A 111 -22.37 4.86 -1.30
CA LEU A 111 -21.43 3.75 -1.54
C LEU A 111 -21.85 2.97 -2.79
N ILE A 112 -20.89 2.71 -3.67
CA ILE A 112 -21.04 1.82 -4.82
C ILE A 112 -19.92 0.79 -4.80
N PRO A 113 -20.17 -0.50 -5.10
CA PRO A 113 -19.13 -1.52 -5.14
C PRO A 113 -17.99 -1.14 -6.10
N ASN A 114 -16.75 -1.36 -5.69
CA ASN A 114 -15.58 -1.04 -6.51
C ASN A 114 -15.33 -2.14 -7.56
N ASN A 115 -15.67 -1.84 -8.82
CA ASN A 115 -15.31 -2.63 -10.00
C ASN A 115 -14.36 -1.86 -10.92
N ILE A 116 -13.65 -0.86 -10.38
CA ILE A 116 -12.80 0.04 -11.14
C ILE A 116 -11.41 -0.57 -11.22
N THR A 117 -10.91 -0.71 -12.44
CA THR A 117 -9.54 -1.15 -12.75
C THR A 117 -8.65 -0.02 -13.28
N ASP A 118 -9.27 1.12 -13.61
CA ASP A 118 -8.62 2.34 -14.10
C ASP A 118 -9.32 3.54 -13.44
N GLU A 119 -8.73 4.02 -12.36
CA GLU A 119 -9.28 5.09 -11.53
C GLU A 119 -9.38 6.42 -12.30
N PRO A 120 -8.35 6.87 -13.05
CA PRO A 120 -8.44 8.09 -13.86
C PRO A 120 -9.56 8.04 -14.89
N ALA A 121 -9.69 6.94 -15.62
CA ALA A 121 -10.75 6.77 -16.62
C ALA A 121 -12.14 6.78 -15.98
N ALA A 122 -12.31 6.10 -14.85
CA ALA A 122 -13.58 6.07 -14.11
C ALA A 122 -13.99 7.46 -13.60
N LEU A 123 -13.04 8.22 -13.04
CA LEU A 123 -13.27 9.60 -12.62
C LEU A 123 -13.63 10.50 -13.79
N LYS A 124 -12.91 10.39 -14.92
CA LYS A 124 -13.18 11.16 -16.14
C LYS A 124 -14.56 10.83 -16.73
N ALA A 125 -14.95 9.56 -16.71
CA ALA A 125 -16.25 9.09 -17.17
C ALA A 125 -17.40 9.36 -16.16
N LYS A 126 -17.08 9.91 -14.97
CA LYS A 126 -18.06 10.17 -13.89
C LYS A 126 -18.78 8.90 -13.41
N GLN A 127 -18.11 7.77 -13.42
CA GLN A 127 -18.64 6.51 -12.87
C GLN A 127 -18.74 6.59 -11.35
N THR A 128 -17.80 7.30 -10.73
CA THR A 128 -17.78 7.65 -9.31
C THR A 128 -17.28 9.07 -9.12
N ASP A 129 -17.50 9.65 -7.93
CA ASP A 129 -16.99 10.96 -7.57
C ASP A 129 -15.65 10.87 -6.83
N ALA A 130 -15.43 9.80 -6.06
CA ALA A 130 -14.25 9.60 -5.24
C ALA A 130 -13.84 8.12 -5.18
N ILE A 131 -12.54 7.89 -5.03
CA ILE A 131 -11.92 6.57 -4.93
C ILE A 131 -10.77 6.65 -3.92
N TRP A 132 -10.60 5.61 -3.09
CA TRP A 132 -9.39 5.42 -2.29
C TRP A 132 -8.27 4.91 -3.17
N VAL A 133 -7.13 5.58 -3.15
CA VAL A 133 -5.93 5.18 -3.86
C VAL A 133 -4.69 5.29 -2.98
N PHE A 134 -3.66 4.56 -3.33
CA PHE A 134 -2.30 4.83 -2.87
C PHE A 134 -1.66 5.79 -3.88
N TYR A 135 -1.19 6.94 -3.41
CA TYR A 135 -0.72 8.01 -4.29
C TYR A 135 0.39 7.55 -5.23
N GLY A 136 1.29 6.71 -4.73
CA GLY A 136 2.41 6.16 -5.52
C GLY A 136 2.01 5.40 -6.78
N TRP A 137 0.74 5.00 -6.90
CA TRP A 137 0.20 4.35 -8.10
C TRP A 137 -0.98 5.14 -8.65
N GLY A 138 -2.14 5.13 -8.00
CA GLY A 138 -3.36 5.73 -8.52
C GLY A 138 -3.27 7.26 -8.68
N GLY A 139 -2.63 7.97 -7.74
CA GLY A 139 -2.41 9.41 -7.86
C GLY A 139 -1.44 9.77 -9.00
N ILE A 140 -0.35 9.00 -9.13
CA ILE A 140 0.61 9.15 -10.24
C ILE A 140 -0.06 8.83 -11.58
N ASN A 141 -0.89 7.77 -11.64
CA ASN A 141 -1.62 7.38 -12.85
C ASN A 141 -2.54 8.50 -13.35
N ALA A 142 -3.25 9.18 -12.44
CA ALA A 142 -4.06 10.34 -12.83
C ALA A 142 -3.23 11.43 -13.51
N THR A 143 -2.00 11.66 -13.03
CA THR A 143 -1.07 12.62 -13.64
C THR A 143 -0.58 12.15 -15.01
N VAL A 144 -0.27 10.84 -15.17
CA VAL A 144 0.17 10.25 -16.43
C VAL A 144 -0.92 10.36 -17.49
N GLU A 145 -2.16 10.06 -17.12
CA GLU A 145 -3.34 10.11 -17.99
C GLU A 145 -3.85 11.55 -18.25
N GLY A 146 -3.21 12.56 -17.63
CA GLY A 146 -3.61 13.97 -17.78
C GLY A 146 -5.00 14.27 -17.22
N VAL A 147 -5.39 13.57 -16.16
CA VAL A 147 -6.64 13.81 -15.45
C VAL A 147 -6.38 14.71 -14.24
N ASP A 148 -6.92 15.92 -14.27
CA ASP A 148 -6.81 16.84 -13.14
C ASP A 148 -7.65 16.33 -11.97
N CYS A 149 -6.97 16.05 -10.86
CA CYS A 149 -7.58 15.53 -9.64
C CYS A 149 -7.25 16.39 -8.43
N ASP A 150 -8.17 16.41 -7.47
CA ASP A 150 -7.90 16.77 -6.09
C ASP A 150 -7.57 15.47 -5.34
N TYR A 151 -6.58 15.54 -4.44
CA TYR A 151 -6.15 14.42 -3.61
C TYR A 151 -5.86 14.91 -2.20
N TRP A 152 -6.29 14.14 -1.19
CA TRP A 152 -5.93 14.38 0.20
C TRP A 152 -5.58 13.05 0.90
N ASN A 153 -4.53 13.09 1.74
CA ASN A 153 -4.07 11.91 2.48
C ASN A 153 -4.85 11.75 3.79
N PHE A 154 -5.05 10.52 4.21
CA PHE A 154 -5.64 10.23 5.53
C PHE A 154 -4.76 10.72 6.68
N LYS A 155 -3.45 10.51 6.59
CA LYS A 155 -2.49 10.95 7.61
C LYS A 155 -2.44 12.46 7.85
N ASP A 156 -2.83 13.26 6.85
CA ASP A 156 -2.85 14.73 6.97
C ASP A 156 -4.14 15.21 7.66
N ILE A 157 -5.16 14.37 7.74
CA ILE A 157 -6.43 14.65 8.45
C ILE A 157 -6.31 14.23 9.93
N ASP A 158 -5.84 13.01 10.20
CA ASP A 158 -5.61 12.53 11.56
C ASP A 158 -4.31 11.69 11.59
N PRO A 159 -3.32 12.07 12.42
CA PRO A 159 -2.05 11.36 12.55
C PRO A 159 -2.19 9.87 12.92
N VAL A 160 -3.31 9.43 13.49
CA VAL A 160 -3.56 8.00 13.75
C VAL A 160 -3.52 7.15 12.48
N PHE A 161 -3.76 7.77 11.32
CA PHE A 161 -3.68 7.09 10.01
C PHE A 161 -2.29 7.14 9.38
N ASP A 162 -1.28 7.69 10.05
CA ASP A 162 0.10 7.66 9.58
C ASP A 162 0.83 6.39 10.05
N TYR A 163 0.37 5.26 9.58
CA TYR A 163 0.97 3.95 9.83
C TYR A 163 1.78 3.49 8.61
N TYR A 164 2.62 2.45 8.81
CA TYR A 164 3.38 1.84 7.72
C TYR A 164 2.44 1.17 6.71
N THR A 165 2.63 1.42 5.41
CA THR A 165 1.80 0.78 4.41
C THR A 165 2.50 0.63 3.06
N PRO A 166 2.96 -0.61 2.72
CA PRO A 166 2.80 -1.84 3.51
C PRO A 166 3.95 -2.11 4.48
N VAL A 167 3.81 -3.20 5.25
CA VAL A 167 4.87 -3.81 6.05
C VAL A 167 5.25 -5.18 5.49
N MET A 168 6.46 -5.62 5.78
CA MET A 168 6.84 -7.03 5.63
C MET A 168 6.59 -7.74 6.94
N ILE A 169 5.88 -8.86 6.86
CA ILE A 169 5.62 -9.76 7.98
C ILE A 169 6.37 -11.07 7.80
N ALA A 170 6.66 -11.75 8.89
CA ALA A 170 7.31 -13.06 8.89
C ALA A 170 6.57 -14.05 9.80
N ASN A 171 6.65 -15.34 9.47
CA ASN A 171 6.15 -16.42 10.29
C ASN A 171 6.98 -16.56 11.57
N ASN A 172 6.34 -16.61 12.75
CA ASN A 172 7.03 -16.64 14.04
C ASN A 172 7.85 -17.92 14.27
N ASP A 173 7.35 -19.06 13.82
CA ASP A 173 8.08 -20.33 13.95
C ASP A 173 9.34 -20.30 13.05
N PHE A 174 9.23 -19.78 11.83
CA PHE A 174 10.38 -19.60 10.95
C PHE A 174 11.44 -18.66 11.55
N LEU A 175 11.01 -17.53 12.12
CA LEU A 175 11.94 -16.59 12.78
C LEU A 175 12.70 -17.24 13.94
N LYS A 176 12.05 -18.16 14.66
CA LYS A 176 12.64 -18.90 15.77
C LYS A 176 13.56 -20.02 15.32
N ASP A 177 13.13 -20.79 14.31
CA ASP A 177 13.80 -22.03 13.91
C ASP A 177 14.92 -21.78 12.89
N SER A 178 14.84 -20.71 12.08
CA SER A 178 15.80 -20.32 11.04
C SER A 178 16.20 -18.83 11.11
N PRO A 179 16.66 -18.31 12.25
CA PRO A 179 16.94 -16.88 12.43
C PRO A 179 18.05 -16.35 11.51
N ASP A 180 19.00 -17.17 11.12
CA ASP A 180 20.11 -16.77 10.24
C ASP A 180 19.63 -16.63 8.78
N GLU A 181 18.74 -17.51 8.33
CA GLU A 181 18.10 -17.40 7.01
C GLU A 181 17.19 -16.16 6.96
N ALA A 182 16.42 -15.91 8.03
CA ALA A 182 15.57 -14.72 8.13
C ALA A 182 16.40 -13.42 8.04
N LYS A 183 17.53 -13.35 8.75
CA LYS A 183 18.45 -12.21 8.67
C LYS A 183 19.07 -12.05 7.29
N ALA A 184 19.48 -13.15 6.66
CA ALA A 184 20.06 -13.14 5.32
C ALA A 184 19.03 -12.63 4.29
N PHE A 185 17.79 -13.07 4.40
CA PHE A 185 16.68 -12.60 3.56
C PHE A 185 16.45 -11.09 3.71
N LEU A 186 16.30 -10.60 4.94
CA LEU A 186 16.07 -9.18 5.20
C LEU A 186 17.24 -8.32 4.72
N ALA A 187 18.48 -8.75 4.96
CA ALA A 187 19.67 -8.03 4.49
C ALA A 187 19.78 -7.99 2.96
N ALA A 188 19.39 -9.06 2.27
CA ALA A 188 19.35 -9.09 0.81
C ALA A 188 18.20 -8.19 0.25
N THR A 189 17.06 -8.20 0.92
CA THR A 189 15.92 -7.33 0.59
C THR A 189 16.26 -5.85 0.76
N GLU A 190 16.91 -5.49 1.88
CA GLU A 190 17.41 -4.12 2.14
C GLU A 190 18.32 -3.63 1.01
N LYS A 191 19.26 -4.47 0.54
CA LYS A 191 20.11 -4.14 -0.61
C LYS A 191 19.31 -3.86 -1.88
N GLY A 192 18.25 -4.62 -2.10
CA GLY A 192 17.34 -4.42 -3.22
C GLY A 192 16.61 -3.06 -3.15
N TYR A 193 16.07 -2.73 -1.99
CA TYR A 193 15.43 -1.44 -1.76
C TYR A 193 16.42 -0.28 -1.83
N GLN A 194 17.63 -0.42 -1.25
CA GLN A 194 18.67 0.59 -1.38
C GLN A 194 19.05 0.84 -2.85
N TYR A 195 19.17 -0.25 -3.64
CA TYR A 195 19.42 -0.11 -5.07
C TYR A 195 18.29 0.67 -5.77
N ALA A 196 17.02 0.38 -5.43
CA ALA A 196 15.86 1.05 -6.00
C ALA A 196 15.75 2.53 -5.58
N ILE A 197 16.22 2.86 -4.38
CA ILE A 197 16.34 4.25 -3.89
C ILE A 197 17.39 5.01 -4.69
N ASP A 198 18.58 4.43 -4.84
CA ASP A 198 19.72 5.07 -5.50
C ASP A 198 19.59 5.11 -7.02
N ASN A 199 18.84 4.19 -7.60
CA ASN A 199 18.71 3.99 -9.04
C ASN A 199 17.24 3.76 -9.47
N PRO A 200 16.31 4.70 -9.18
CA PRO A 200 14.87 4.46 -9.38
C PRO A 200 14.51 4.10 -10.82
N LYS A 201 15.14 4.74 -11.82
CA LYS A 201 14.90 4.44 -13.21
C LYS A 201 15.34 3.01 -13.58
N LYS A 202 16.53 2.57 -13.14
CA LYS A 202 17.01 1.22 -13.41
C LYS A 202 16.19 0.16 -12.70
N ALA A 203 15.68 0.46 -11.49
CA ALA A 203 14.77 -0.43 -10.79
C ALA A 203 13.44 -0.58 -11.57
N ALA A 204 12.93 0.50 -12.15
CA ALA A 204 11.77 0.46 -13.03
C ALA A 204 12.05 -0.35 -14.31
N ASP A 205 13.22 -0.17 -14.94
CA ASP A 205 13.63 -0.97 -16.11
C ASP A 205 13.61 -2.47 -15.77
N ILE A 206 14.20 -2.87 -14.63
CA ILE A 206 14.23 -4.26 -14.15
C ILE A 206 12.81 -4.82 -13.94
N LEU A 207 11.93 -4.02 -13.32
CA LEU A 207 10.55 -4.43 -13.08
C LEU A 207 9.78 -4.65 -14.40
N ILE A 208 9.93 -3.73 -15.37
CA ILE A 208 9.29 -3.83 -16.68
C ILE A 208 9.84 -5.03 -17.47
N GLU A 209 11.15 -5.23 -17.46
CA GLU A 209 11.81 -6.34 -18.14
C GLU A 209 11.46 -7.71 -17.53
N GLY A 210 11.23 -7.75 -16.22
CA GLY A 210 10.85 -8.95 -15.46
C GLY A 210 9.34 -9.23 -15.44
N ASP A 211 8.51 -8.43 -16.11
CA ASP A 211 7.06 -8.65 -16.16
C ASP A 211 6.68 -9.72 -17.19
N ASP A 212 6.79 -10.98 -16.82
CA ASP A 212 6.40 -12.13 -17.64
C ASP A 212 4.89 -12.21 -17.91
N THR A 213 4.08 -11.48 -17.16
CA THR A 213 2.62 -11.44 -17.30
C THR A 213 2.17 -10.46 -18.38
N GLY A 214 3.00 -9.47 -18.68
CA GLY A 214 2.67 -8.36 -19.57
C GLY A 214 1.66 -7.36 -18.97
N SER A 215 1.45 -7.41 -17.65
CA SER A 215 0.49 -6.53 -16.93
C SER A 215 0.92 -5.06 -16.94
N LEU A 216 2.23 -4.80 -17.07
CA LEU A 216 2.81 -3.45 -17.11
C LEU A 216 2.94 -2.89 -18.53
N LYS A 217 2.60 -3.69 -19.55
CA LYS A 217 2.72 -3.27 -20.95
C LYS A 217 1.80 -2.09 -21.26
N GLY A 218 2.40 -1.00 -21.74
CA GLY A 218 1.70 0.25 -22.03
C GLY A 218 1.55 1.17 -20.82
N SER A 219 2.07 0.76 -19.64
CA SER A 219 2.07 1.54 -18.40
C SER A 219 3.49 1.93 -17.98
N GLU A 220 4.47 1.87 -18.90
CA GLU A 220 5.88 2.09 -18.58
C GLU A 220 6.12 3.49 -17.97
N ASP A 221 5.46 4.54 -18.49
CA ASP A 221 5.55 5.89 -17.94
C ASP A 221 5.04 5.97 -16.48
N LEU A 222 3.97 5.23 -16.17
CA LEU A 222 3.46 5.11 -14.82
C LEU A 222 4.49 4.42 -13.91
N VAL A 223 5.07 3.32 -14.35
CA VAL A 223 6.09 2.58 -13.58
C VAL A 223 7.29 3.47 -13.27
N TYR A 224 7.82 4.21 -14.25
CA TYR A 224 8.94 5.12 -14.05
C TYR A 224 8.61 6.22 -13.04
N LYS A 225 7.49 6.90 -13.20
CA LYS A 225 7.09 8.00 -12.31
C LYS A 225 6.74 7.50 -10.92
N SER A 226 6.07 6.36 -10.82
CA SER A 226 5.77 5.70 -9.55
C SER A 226 7.05 5.35 -8.80
N GLN A 227 8.00 4.70 -9.45
CA GLN A 227 9.26 4.31 -8.82
C GLN A 227 10.10 5.53 -8.42
N GLU A 228 10.14 6.59 -9.22
CA GLU A 228 10.81 7.85 -8.87
C GLU A 228 10.20 8.49 -7.61
N TRP A 229 8.89 8.43 -7.48
CA TRP A 229 8.20 8.95 -6.30
C TRP A 229 8.39 8.04 -5.09
N LEU A 230 8.19 6.72 -5.25
CA LEU A 230 8.30 5.72 -4.19
C LEU A 230 9.71 5.63 -3.61
N SER A 231 10.76 5.83 -4.43
CA SER A 231 12.14 5.80 -3.96
C SER A 231 12.40 6.78 -2.81
N LYS A 232 11.63 7.86 -2.72
CA LYS A 232 11.69 8.87 -1.65
C LYS A 232 10.84 8.49 -0.43
N GLN A 233 9.87 7.57 -0.61
CA GLN A 233 8.96 7.14 0.45
C GLN A 233 9.49 5.92 1.22
N TYR A 234 10.38 5.13 0.62
CA TYR A 234 10.91 3.92 1.23
C TYR A 234 11.67 4.19 2.53
N VAL A 235 12.37 5.30 2.63
CA VAL A 235 13.11 5.72 3.82
C VAL A 235 12.47 6.95 4.46
N ALA A 236 11.96 7.90 3.63
CA ALA A 236 11.37 9.17 4.06
C ALA A 236 12.24 9.89 5.11
N ASP A 237 11.82 9.91 6.37
CA ASP A 237 12.51 10.53 7.51
C ASP A 237 13.22 9.50 8.42
N ALA A 238 13.18 8.20 8.08
CA ALA A 238 13.93 7.17 8.82
C ALA A 238 15.41 7.13 8.41
N ASP A 239 16.26 6.60 9.30
CA ASP A 239 17.70 6.49 9.04
C ASP A 239 18.03 5.47 7.95
N ASN A 240 17.25 4.38 7.86
CA ASN A 240 17.46 3.28 6.93
C ASN A 240 16.11 2.69 6.47
N TRP A 241 16.12 1.95 5.37
CA TRP A 241 14.97 1.18 4.93
C TRP A 241 14.61 0.08 5.96
N GLY A 242 13.33 -0.18 6.09
CA GLY A 242 12.81 -1.27 6.91
C GLY A 242 12.67 -0.95 8.40
N VAL A 243 13.17 0.20 8.85
CA VAL A 243 13.03 0.61 10.26
C VAL A 243 11.56 0.68 10.66
N ILE A 244 11.26 0.13 11.83
CA ILE A 244 9.96 0.25 12.51
C ILE A 244 10.18 0.98 13.82
N ASP A 245 9.47 2.08 14.01
CA ASP A 245 9.41 2.81 15.28
C ASP A 245 8.38 2.12 16.19
N GLU A 246 8.82 1.69 17.38
CA GLU A 246 7.96 0.99 18.35
C GLU A 246 6.83 1.88 18.91
N THR A 247 6.88 3.18 18.65
CA THR A 247 5.87 4.14 19.14
C THR A 247 4.75 4.45 18.13
N ARG A 248 4.83 3.89 16.92
CA ARG A 248 3.89 4.11 15.80
C ARG A 248 2.98 2.93 15.55
#